data_5b433cb03788355916a02a808824968f
#
_entry.id   5b433cb03788355916a02a808824968f
#
_cell.length_a   1.000
_cell.length_b   1.000
_cell.length_c   1.000
_cell.angle_alpha   90.00
_cell.angle_beta   90.00
_cell.angle_gamma   90.00
#
_symmetry.space_group_name_H-M   'P 1'
#
loop_
_entity.id
_entity.type
_entity.pdbx_description
1 polymer ?
#
loop_
_entity_poly.entity_id
_entity_poly.type
_entity_poly.pdbx_seq_one_letter_code
_entity_poly.pdbx_strand_id
1 'polypeptide(L)'
;MVILFLFSILKKRPSNAAIYYPRPLSKRHPITFPPFSLRRFIPSFSWIPRAFRVTEDEILQTNGLDALVVIRLFKFGINFFTVCSSVGLLILLPINFGGQPASSDSYRSMDSCTISNIKTGSNMLWVHFMCLWFISLYGLHLLYREYSEILVKRIQQVRNLRHRPDQFTTLVREIPVCGEHKARGCCVDHFFSKHHPYSYHSYKMLYDGKDIEDLSKQARYVYEKVQGLRKKCEGKKHGKESDECRDDLLKITGLEEKLEELCRKIRQLQSEDMLKGTELPVAFVTFKSRWGAAMAAQTQQHTNPLLWITEMAPEPSDVSWRNLSIQYKILPVYKIGVILAATLLTIFFAVPVTAVQGIAKFEKLKKWFPPAMAIEFIPGLSSVVTGYLPSAVLKGFIYIVPFAMLGIAKLGGSISKSKEEIKACNMVFYFLLGNVFFLSLISGSLLDEIGEYVSHPKNLPSHLAALVSSQADFFMTYILTEGLSGFSLEVLQPGLLIWDFIKSRTYCRGKEKDLYLYSL
;
A
#
# COMPACT_ATOMS: atom_id res chain seq x y z
N MET A 1 6.90 14.58 20.80
CA MET A 1 8.09 15.50 20.85
C MET A 1 9.40 14.77 20.53
N VAL A 2 9.76 13.70 21.22
CA VAL A 2 11.02 12.92 20.97
C VAL A 2 11.16 12.50 19.49
N ILE A 3 10.08 12.04 18.87
CA ILE A 3 10.05 11.58 17.48
C ILE A 3 10.33 12.70 16.48
N LEU A 4 9.72 13.87 16.66
CA LEU A 4 9.97 15.04 15.82
C LEU A 4 11.42 15.55 15.98
N PHE A 5 11.95 15.44 17.19
CA PHE A 5 13.35 15.72 17.46
C PHE A 5 14.28 14.75 16.70
N LEU A 6 14.02 13.45 16.81
CA LEU A 6 14.78 12.42 16.13
C LEU A 6 14.69 12.54 14.60
N PHE A 7 13.49 12.79 14.07
CA PHE A 7 13.26 13.05 12.65
C PHE A 7 14.06 14.25 12.16
N SER A 8 14.06 15.36 12.92
CA SER A 8 14.80 16.58 12.56
C SER A 8 16.32 16.36 12.49
N ILE A 9 16.86 15.42 13.26
CA ILE A 9 18.26 15.01 13.20
C ILE A 9 18.50 14.06 12.01
N LEU A 10 17.66 13.03 11.87
CA LEU A 10 17.82 12.01 10.81
C LEU A 10 17.68 12.60 9.40
N LYS A 11 16.79 13.56 9.21
CA LYS A 11 16.61 14.27 7.95
C LYS A 11 17.85 15.04 7.49
N LYS A 12 18.70 15.48 8.42
CA LYS A 12 19.93 16.23 8.11
C LYS A 12 21.12 15.32 7.72
N ARG A 13 20.99 14.02 7.87
CA ARG A 13 22.04 13.08 7.49
C ARG A 13 22.04 12.85 5.98
N PRO A 14 23.18 13.03 5.27
CA PRO A 14 23.25 12.83 3.82
C PRO A 14 22.91 11.39 3.40
N SER A 15 23.23 10.39 4.24
CA SER A 15 22.89 8.99 3.99
C SER A 15 21.38 8.74 3.92
N ASN A 16 20.57 9.56 4.57
CA ASN A 16 19.12 9.40 4.64
C ASN A 16 18.37 10.33 3.65
N ALA A 17 19.12 11.01 2.78
CA ALA A 17 18.51 11.98 1.84
C ALA A 17 17.47 11.34 0.92
N ALA A 18 17.72 10.13 0.44
CA ALA A 18 16.79 9.42 -0.44
C ALA A 18 15.49 9.00 0.26
N ILE A 19 15.52 8.80 1.58
CA ILE A 19 14.34 8.41 2.36
C ILE A 19 13.44 9.63 2.59
N TYR A 20 14.03 10.79 2.94
CA TYR A 20 13.30 11.96 3.40
C TYR A 20 13.08 13.07 2.36
N TYR A 21 13.75 13.00 1.21
CA TYR A 21 13.60 14.00 0.15
C TYR A 21 13.05 13.38 -1.13
N PRO A 22 12.06 14.01 -1.79
CA PRO A 22 11.48 13.48 -3.01
C PRO A 22 12.50 13.48 -4.16
N ARG A 23 12.51 12.40 -4.92
CA ARG A 23 13.42 12.17 -6.07
C ARG A 23 13.49 13.32 -7.10
N PRO A 24 12.38 13.99 -7.48
CA PRO A 24 12.43 15.09 -8.44
C PRO A 24 13.24 16.28 -7.96
N LEU A 25 13.14 16.62 -6.67
CA LEU A 25 13.93 17.70 -6.06
C LEU A 25 15.42 17.35 -5.97
N SER A 26 15.73 16.09 -5.67
CA SER A 26 17.10 15.59 -5.61
C SER A 26 17.82 15.61 -6.97
N LYS A 27 17.08 15.41 -8.10
CA LYS A 27 17.63 15.47 -9.45
C LYS A 27 17.80 16.89 -10.00
N ARG A 28 16.92 17.83 -9.64
CA ARG A 28 16.96 19.22 -10.13
C ARG A 28 17.90 20.12 -9.34
N HIS A 29 17.99 19.90 -8.05
CA HIS A 29 18.88 20.65 -7.14
C HIS A 29 19.65 19.64 -6.30
N PRO A 30 20.93 19.39 -6.59
CA PRO A 30 21.75 18.55 -5.75
C PRO A 30 21.72 19.15 -4.33
N ILE A 31 21.24 18.35 -3.39
CA ILE A 31 21.18 18.78 -1.99
C ILE A 31 22.61 18.88 -1.50
N THR A 32 23.16 20.10 -1.49
CA THR A 32 24.47 20.38 -0.93
C THR A 32 24.37 20.30 0.58
N PHE A 33 24.87 19.22 1.15
CA PHE A 33 25.02 19.13 2.59
C PHE A 33 26.30 19.89 2.99
N PRO A 34 26.23 20.84 3.94
CA PRO A 34 27.41 21.52 4.43
C PRO A 34 28.41 20.49 5.03
N PRO A 35 29.71 20.78 5.03
CA PRO A 35 30.72 19.90 5.63
C PRO A 35 30.38 19.59 7.09
N PHE A 36 31.01 18.55 7.65
CA PHE A 36 30.73 18.06 9.00
C PHE A 36 30.69 19.21 10.00
N SER A 37 29.54 19.48 10.59
CA SER A 37 29.36 20.50 11.62
C SER A 37 28.50 19.95 12.75
N LEU A 38 28.82 20.34 13.99
CA LEU A 38 28.03 20.00 15.20
C LEU A 38 26.55 20.45 15.08
N ARG A 39 26.25 21.45 14.25
CA ARG A 39 24.88 21.90 13.94
C ARG A 39 23.98 20.82 13.34
N ARG A 40 24.53 19.69 12.84
CA ARG A 40 23.71 18.56 12.36
C ARG A 40 22.97 17.84 13.46
N PHE A 41 23.52 17.85 14.67
CA PHE A 41 22.90 17.20 15.83
C PHE A 41 21.86 18.09 16.52
N ILE A 42 21.81 19.38 16.18
CA ILE A 42 20.81 20.30 16.74
C ILE A 42 19.51 20.16 15.90
N PRO A 43 18.36 19.84 16.52
CA PRO A 43 17.10 19.77 15.79
C PRO A 43 16.74 21.14 15.20
N SER A 44 16.20 21.15 14.00
CA SER A 44 15.68 22.37 13.37
C SER A 44 14.23 22.13 12.99
N PHE A 45 13.33 22.91 13.54
CA PHE A 45 11.90 22.84 13.27
C PHE A 45 11.45 23.82 12.18
N SER A 46 12.39 24.50 11.50
CA SER A 46 12.10 25.46 10.41
C SER A 46 11.35 24.85 9.21
N TRP A 47 11.35 23.53 9.09
CA TRP A 47 10.61 22.83 8.06
C TRP A 47 9.09 22.81 8.32
N ILE A 48 8.64 22.91 9.59
CA ILE A 48 7.21 22.85 9.96
C ILE A 48 6.44 24.03 9.35
N PRO A 49 6.81 25.31 9.60
CA PRO A 49 6.11 26.44 8.98
C PRO A 49 6.17 26.40 7.45
N ARG A 50 7.26 25.89 6.88
CA ARG A 50 7.42 25.75 5.43
C ARG A 50 6.48 24.70 4.86
N ALA A 51 6.31 23.55 5.53
CA ALA A 51 5.37 22.51 5.13
C ALA A 51 3.92 23.00 5.11
N PHE A 52 3.52 23.83 6.06
CA PHE A 52 2.17 24.44 6.10
C PHE A 52 1.92 25.51 5.02
N ARG A 53 2.97 26.04 4.40
CA ARG A 53 2.85 27.05 3.33
C ARG A 53 2.74 26.45 1.93
N VAL A 54 2.96 25.13 1.78
CA VAL A 54 2.87 24.46 0.49
C VAL A 54 1.41 24.46 0.02
N THR A 55 1.18 24.96 -1.20
CA THR A 55 -0.16 25.04 -1.79
C THR A 55 -0.56 23.71 -2.46
N GLU A 56 -1.87 23.49 -2.60
CA GLU A 56 -2.38 22.29 -3.28
C GLU A 56 -1.92 22.20 -4.74
N ASP A 57 -1.79 23.35 -5.42
CA ASP A 57 -1.35 23.42 -6.81
C ASP A 57 0.15 23.09 -6.96
N GLU A 58 0.96 23.50 -5.99
CA GLU A 58 2.39 23.12 -5.93
C GLU A 58 2.55 21.62 -5.74
N ILE A 59 1.75 21.00 -4.87
CA ILE A 59 1.75 19.55 -4.66
C ILE A 59 1.32 18.82 -5.93
N LEU A 60 0.27 19.31 -6.60
CA LEU A 60 -0.23 18.72 -7.85
C LEU A 60 0.84 18.75 -8.95
N GLN A 61 1.60 19.84 -9.07
CA GLN A 61 2.64 20.01 -10.09
C GLN A 61 3.90 19.18 -9.79
N THR A 62 4.28 19.05 -8.52
CA THR A 62 5.52 18.38 -8.12
C THR A 62 5.37 16.87 -7.91
N ASN A 63 4.29 16.46 -7.26
CA ASN A 63 4.09 15.08 -6.78
C ASN A 63 2.90 14.37 -7.44
N GLY A 64 2.08 15.11 -8.20
CA GLY A 64 0.92 14.55 -8.89
C GLY A 64 -0.36 14.50 -8.07
N LEU A 65 -1.43 13.98 -8.71
CA LEU A 65 -2.77 13.95 -8.13
C LEU A 65 -2.86 13.01 -6.92
N ASP A 66 -2.16 11.88 -6.98
CA ASP A 66 -2.23 10.86 -5.91
C ASP A 66 -1.74 11.41 -4.57
N ALA A 67 -0.62 12.16 -4.60
CA ALA A 67 -0.10 12.83 -3.40
C ALA A 67 -1.08 13.90 -2.87
N LEU A 68 -1.72 14.65 -3.76
CA LEU A 68 -2.75 15.62 -3.38
C LEU A 68 -3.94 14.95 -2.71
N VAL A 69 -4.44 13.83 -3.28
CA VAL A 69 -5.57 13.07 -2.71
C VAL A 69 -5.24 12.57 -1.30
N VAL A 70 -4.04 12.05 -1.07
CA VAL A 70 -3.60 11.60 0.26
C VAL A 70 -3.62 12.76 1.26
N ILE A 71 -3.09 13.93 0.89
CA ILE A 71 -3.10 15.11 1.79
C ILE A 71 -4.54 15.58 2.05
N ARG A 72 -5.40 15.58 1.05
CA ARG A 72 -6.82 15.93 1.21
C ARG A 72 -7.57 14.93 2.10
N LEU A 73 -7.21 13.64 2.04
CA LEU A 73 -7.76 12.63 2.95
C LEU A 73 -7.41 12.93 4.42
N PHE A 74 -6.16 13.35 4.70
CA PHE A 74 -5.79 13.80 6.04
C PHE A 74 -6.54 15.06 6.46
N LYS A 75 -6.70 16.03 5.55
CA LYS A 75 -7.46 17.26 5.80
C LYS A 75 -8.94 16.98 6.07
N PHE A 76 -9.53 16.07 5.30
CA PHE A 76 -10.88 15.54 5.55
C PHE A 76 -10.98 14.93 6.96
N GLY A 77 -10.03 14.06 7.33
CA GLY A 77 -9.99 13.46 8.67
C GLY A 77 -9.91 14.50 9.77
N ILE A 78 -9.02 15.50 9.65
CA ILE A 78 -8.91 16.59 10.63
C ILE A 78 -10.24 17.34 10.77
N ASN A 79 -10.88 17.74 9.67
CA ASN A 79 -12.15 18.45 9.70
C ASN A 79 -13.26 17.61 10.34
N PHE A 80 -13.37 16.35 9.96
CA PHE A 80 -14.37 15.43 10.49
C PHE A 80 -14.18 15.20 12.00
N PHE A 81 -12.98 14.81 12.41
CA PHE A 81 -12.70 14.51 13.82
C PHE A 81 -12.68 15.75 14.71
N THR A 82 -12.41 16.94 14.19
CA THR A 82 -12.56 18.17 14.97
C THR A 82 -14.01 18.39 15.38
N VAL A 83 -14.97 18.18 14.48
CA VAL A 83 -16.39 18.28 14.80
C VAL A 83 -16.83 17.14 15.73
N CYS A 84 -16.39 15.90 15.46
CA CYS A 84 -16.68 14.76 16.35
C CYS A 84 -16.15 15.00 17.77
N SER A 85 -14.93 15.52 17.90
CA SER A 85 -14.32 15.85 19.20
C SER A 85 -15.07 16.97 19.91
N SER A 86 -15.51 17.99 19.18
CA SER A 86 -16.30 19.09 19.75
C SER A 86 -17.63 18.58 20.31
N VAL A 87 -18.34 17.76 19.53
CA VAL A 87 -19.60 17.12 20.00
C VAL A 87 -19.35 16.17 21.17
N GLY A 88 -18.30 15.35 21.07
CA GLY A 88 -17.93 14.39 22.10
C GLY A 88 -17.59 15.07 23.44
N LEU A 89 -16.72 16.07 23.42
CA LEU A 89 -16.24 16.73 24.63
C LEU A 89 -17.27 17.68 25.25
N LEU A 90 -18.05 18.39 24.43
CA LEU A 90 -18.98 19.40 24.94
C LEU A 90 -20.37 18.84 25.29
N ILE A 91 -20.81 17.79 24.60
CA ILE A 91 -22.16 17.24 24.77
C ILE A 91 -22.11 15.85 25.39
N LEU A 92 -21.42 14.90 24.75
CA LEU A 92 -21.48 13.48 25.16
C LEU A 92 -20.73 13.22 26.47
N LEU A 93 -19.56 13.79 26.66
CA LEU A 93 -18.76 13.57 27.86
C LEU A 93 -19.46 14.03 29.16
N PRO A 94 -20.04 15.25 29.25
CA PRO A 94 -20.79 15.67 30.42
C PRO A 94 -22.03 14.79 30.71
N ILE A 95 -22.72 14.35 29.65
CA ILE A 95 -23.89 13.46 29.79
C ILE A 95 -23.48 12.10 30.30
N ASN A 96 -22.43 11.51 29.76
CA ASN A 96 -21.93 10.22 30.18
C ASN A 96 -21.46 10.26 31.63
N PHE A 97 -20.72 11.29 32.00
CA PHE A 97 -20.18 11.45 33.37
C PHE A 97 -21.29 11.68 34.40
N GLY A 98 -22.38 12.38 34.05
CA GLY A 98 -23.54 12.61 34.94
C GLY A 98 -24.57 11.47 34.98
N GLY A 99 -24.34 10.37 34.23
CA GLY A 99 -25.35 9.31 34.04
C GLY A 99 -25.68 8.44 35.28
N GLN A 100 -24.70 8.15 36.12
CA GLN A 100 -24.89 7.41 37.39
C GLN A 100 -24.19 8.14 38.55
N PRO A 101 -24.73 8.06 39.78
CA PRO A 101 -24.01 8.54 40.96
C PRO A 101 -22.74 7.70 41.13
N ALA A 102 -21.59 8.37 41.07
CA ALA A 102 -20.30 7.74 41.18
C ALA A 102 -20.14 6.99 42.51
N SER A 103 -20.02 5.67 42.45
CA SER A 103 -19.37 4.91 43.50
C SER A 103 -17.88 5.26 43.49
N SER A 104 -17.23 5.29 44.65
CA SER A 104 -15.84 5.77 44.80
C SER A 104 -14.80 5.08 43.89
N ASP A 105 -15.10 3.91 43.36
CA ASP A 105 -14.25 3.16 42.44
C ASP A 105 -14.47 3.55 40.95
N SER A 106 -15.66 4.06 40.61
CA SER A 106 -16.00 4.48 39.24
C SER A 106 -15.27 5.75 38.75
N TYR A 107 -14.80 6.61 39.65
CA TYR A 107 -14.10 7.85 39.31
C TYR A 107 -12.74 7.64 38.61
N ARG A 108 -12.21 6.43 38.64
CA ARG A 108 -10.89 6.11 38.05
C ARG A 108 -10.96 5.29 36.76
N SER A 109 -12.14 4.85 36.37
CA SER A 109 -12.33 4.03 35.17
C SER A 109 -12.71 4.91 33.96
N MET A 110 -12.14 4.61 32.78
CA MET A 110 -12.57 5.23 31.51
C MET A 110 -14.04 4.92 31.19
N ASP A 111 -14.61 3.86 31.75
CA ASP A 111 -16.01 3.50 31.56
C ASP A 111 -16.97 4.62 31.97
N SER A 112 -16.61 5.43 32.97
CA SER A 112 -17.42 6.60 33.35
C SER A 112 -17.56 7.67 32.27
N CYS A 113 -16.66 7.69 31.30
CA CYS A 113 -16.69 8.62 30.18
C CYS A 113 -17.44 8.07 28.96
N THR A 114 -17.83 6.79 29.01
CA THR A 114 -18.49 6.10 27.90
C THR A 114 -19.99 5.98 28.08
N ILE A 115 -20.70 5.56 27.03
CA ILE A 115 -22.14 5.31 27.08
C ILE A 115 -22.52 4.21 28.09
N SER A 116 -21.58 3.34 28.47
CA SER A 116 -21.82 2.28 29.47
C SER A 116 -22.19 2.82 30.84
N ASN A 117 -21.83 4.07 31.15
CA ASN A 117 -22.20 4.73 32.42
C ASN A 117 -23.65 5.22 32.44
N ILE A 118 -24.38 5.14 31.34
CA ILE A 118 -25.79 5.57 31.25
C ILE A 118 -26.70 4.37 31.48
N LYS A 119 -27.67 4.56 32.40
CA LYS A 119 -28.66 3.53 32.71
C LYS A 119 -29.50 3.21 31.47
N THR A 120 -29.75 1.92 31.23
CA THR A 120 -30.61 1.46 30.14
C THR A 120 -32.02 2.03 30.28
N GLY A 121 -32.61 2.57 29.19
CA GLY A 121 -33.91 3.21 29.21
C GLY A 121 -33.90 4.70 29.61
N SER A 122 -32.75 5.30 29.86
CA SER A 122 -32.65 6.73 30.18
C SER A 122 -32.97 7.62 28.97
N ASN A 123 -33.68 8.74 29.21
CA ASN A 123 -33.94 9.76 28.18
C ASN A 123 -32.64 10.40 27.64
N MET A 124 -31.51 10.29 28.34
CA MET A 124 -30.21 10.79 27.87
C MET A 124 -29.70 10.04 26.63
N LEU A 125 -30.17 8.82 26.37
CA LEU A 125 -29.84 8.07 25.17
C LEU A 125 -30.34 8.74 23.88
N TRP A 126 -31.43 9.53 23.95
CA TRP A 126 -31.89 10.31 22.81
C TRP A 126 -30.88 11.35 22.33
N VAL A 127 -30.11 11.93 23.26
CA VAL A 127 -29.04 12.87 22.87
C VAL A 127 -27.95 12.15 22.10
N HIS A 128 -27.57 10.94 22.52
CA HIS A 128 -26.60 10.11 21.77
C HIS A 128 -27.12 9.80 20.37
N PHE A 129 -28.40 9.46 20.25
CA PHE A 129 -29.03 9.19 18.96
C PHE A 129 -29.00 10.41 18.04
N MET A 130 -29.35 11.59 18.55
CA MET A 130 -29.28 12.85 17.78
C MET A 130 -27.86 13.22 17.38
N CYS A 131 -26.88 13.06 18.27
CA CYS A 131 -25.47 13.27 17.96
C CYS A 131 -24.97 12.30 16.90
N LEU A 132 -25.38 11.03 16.95
CA LEU A 132 -25.03 10.03 15.92
C LEU A 132 -25.54 10.45 14.53
N TRP A 133 -26.80 10.87 14.44
CA TRP A 133 -27.37 11.36 13.20
C TRP A 133 -26.64 12.59 12.67
N PHE A 134 -26.36 13.56 13.55
CA PHE A 134 -25.64 14.77 13.18
C PHE A 134 -24.25 14.45 12.63
N ILE A 135 -23.46 13.63 13.34
CA ILE A 135 -22.11 13.24 12.94
C ILE A 135 -22.15 12.47 11.60
N SER A 136 -23.12 11.55 11.44
CA SER A 136 -23.26 10.76 10.21
C SER A 136 -23.61 11.64 9.01
N LEU A 137 -24.57 12.54 9.13
CA LEU A 137 -24.95 13.45 8.06
C LEU A 137 -23.84 14.45 7.73
N TYR A 138 -23.14 14.96 8.73
CA TYR A 138 -21.98 15.82 8.53
C TYR A 138 -20.87 15.08 7.79
N GLY A 139 -20.56 13.84 8.18
CA GLY A 139 -19.57 13.00 7.51
C GLY A 139 -19.90 12.74 6.06
N LEU A 140 -21.15 12.40 5.75
CA LEU A 140 -21.64 12.21 4.37
C LEU A 140 -21.54 13.48 3.54
N HIS A 141 -21.94 14.63 4.12
CA HIS A 141 -21.80 15.92 3.44
C HIS A 141 -20.34 16.26 3.12
N LEU A 142 -19.45 16.09 4.09
CA LEU A 142 -18.03 16.36 3.92
C LEU A 142 -17.42 15.42 2.87
N LEU A 143 -17.76 14.14 2.90
CA LEU A 143 -17.32 13.14 1.93
C LEU A 143 -17.79 13.48 0.50
N TYR A 144 -19.04 13.87 0.34
CA TYR A 144 -19.59 14.29 -0.96
C TYR A 144 -18.85 15.51 -1.51
N ARG A 145 -18.57 16.50 -0.67
CA ARG A 145 -17.81 17.69 -1.06
C ARG A 145 -16.41 17.34 -1.53
N GLU A 146 -15.66 16.55 -0.74
CA GLU A 146 -14.31 16.14 -1.10
C GLU A 146 -14.29 15.29 -2.39
N TYR A 147 -15.23 14.37 -2.53
CA TYR A 147 -15.36 13.57 -3.76
C TYR A 147 -15.58 14.45 -4.99
N SER A 148 -16.49 15.42 -4.90
CA SER A 148 -16.81 16.33 -6.00
C SER A 148 -15.58 17.18 -6.39
N GLU A 149 -14.84 17.71 -5.42
CA GLU A 149 -13.65 18.52 -5.67
C GLU A 149 -12.52 17.69 -6.29
N ILE A 150 -12.29 16.47 -5.81
CA ILE A 150 -11.29 15.56 -6.37
C ILE A 150 -11.66 15.18 -7.81
N LEU A 151 -12.93 14.90 -8.07
CA LEU A 151 -13.44 14.58 -9.41
C LEU A 151 -13.15 15.71 -10.40
N VAL A 152 -13.45 16.96 -10.02
CA VAL A 152 -13.16 18.14 -10.86
C VAL A 152 -11.66 18.26 -11.15
N LYS A 153 -10.81 18.13 -10.13
CA LYS A 153 -9.34 18.18 -10.29
C LYS A 153 -8.82 17.04 -11.18
N ARG A 154 -9.39 15.84 -11.05
CA ARG A 154 -9.06 14.69 -11.91
C ARG A 154 -9.42 14.96 -13.38
N ILE A 155 -10.61 15.50 -13.64
CA ILE A 155 -11.05 15.85 -14.99
C ILE A 155 -10.14 16.94 -15.58
N GLN A 156 -9.80 17.98 -14.82
CA GLN A 156 -8.87 19.02 -15.24
C GLN A 156 -7.48 18.46 -15.56
N GLN A 157 -6.98 17.55 -14.73
CA GLN A 157 -5.68 16.91 -14.97
C GLN A 157 -5.70 16.08 -16.25
N VAL A 158 -6.73 15.24 -16.46
CA VAL A 158 -6.86 14.45 -17.69
C VAL A 158 -6.96 15.35 -18.92
N ARG A 159 -7.64 16.49 -18.83
CA ARG A 159 -7.75 17.50 -19.89
C ARG A 159 -6.41 18.17 -20.20
N ASN A 160 -5.61 18.46 -19.15
CA ASN A 160 -4.34 19.18 -19.27
C ASN A 160 -3.15 18.26 -19.56
N LEU A 161 -3.31 16.94 -19.37
CA LEU A 161 -2.26 15.97 -19.71
C LEU A 161 -2.00 15.99 -21.22
N ARG A 162 -0.73 16.00 -21.60
CA ARG A 162 -0.30 15.76 -22.98
C ARG A 162 -0.84 14.42 -23.45
N HIS A 163 -0.98 14.29 -24.77
CA HIS A 163 -1.42 13.04 -25.39
C HIS A 163 -0.52 11.88 -24.96
N ARG A 164 -1.10 10.96 -24.20
CA ARG A 164 -0.40 9.75 -23.71
C ARG A 164 -0.78 8.57 -24.60
N PRO A 165 0.13 7.64 -24.87
CA PRO A 165 -0.12 6.52 -25.78
C PRO A 165 -1.25 5.61 -25.31
N ASP A 166 -1.45 5.44 -23.98
CA ASP A 166 -2.53 4.65 -23.41
C ASP A 166 -3.93 5.14 -23.81
N GLN A 167 -4.09 6.44 -24.02
CA GLN A 167 -5.37 7.05 -24.43
C GLN A 167 -5.78 6.72 -25.87
N PHE A 168 -4.84 6.33 -26.69
CA PHE A 168 -5.04 5.99 -28.11
C PHE A 168 -4.94 4.48 -28.35
N THR A 169 -4.70 3.69 -27.31
CA THR A 169 -4.39 2.27 -27.46
C THR A 169 -5.43 1.41 -26.74
N THR A 170 -5.85 0.37 -27.40
CA THR A 170 -6.75 -0.66 -26.87
C THR A 170 -5.98 -1.97 -26.75
N LEU A 171 -6.13 -2.65 -25.64
CA LEU A 171 -5.62 -4.00 -25.45
C LEU A 171 -6.65 -4.98 -26.00
N VAL A 172 -6.19 -5.87 -26.87
CA VAL A 172 -7.00 -6.92 -27.50
C VAL A 172 -6.50 -8.28 -27.06
N ARG A 173 -7.39 -9.14 -26.62
CA ARG A 173 -7.08 -10.49 -26.11
C ARG A 173 -7.88 -11.56 -26.85
N GLU A 174 -7.43 -12.80 -26.74
CA GLU A 174 -8.05 -13.99 -27.37
C GLU A 174 -8.15 -13.82 -28.88
N ILE A 175 -7.03 -13.42 -29.51
CA ILE A 175 -6.90 -13.23 -30.93
C ILE A 175 -6.79 -14.60 -31.61
N PRO A 176 -7.67 -14.95 -32.55
CA PRO A 176 -7.57 -16.21 -33.29
C PRO A 176 -6.37 -16.21 -34.25
N VAL A 177 -5.97 -17.38 -34.69
CA VAL A 177 -4.95 -17.54 -35.74
C VAL A 177 -5.61 -17.29 -37.10
N CYS A 178 -4.94 -16.51 -37.96
CA CYS A 178 -5.41 -16.27 -39.31
C CYS A 178 -5.43 -17.58 -40.14
N GLY A 179 -6.52 -17.83 -40.83
CA GLY A 179 -6.67 -19.04 -41.66
C GLY A 179 -5.70 -19.08 -42.84
N GLU A 180 -5.36 -17.93 -43.40
CA GLU A 180 -4.49 -17.81 -44.60
C GLU A 180 -3.00 -17.85 -44.23
N HIS A 181 -2.56 -17.04 -43.25
CA HIS A 181 -1.13 -16.83 -42.97
C HIS A 181 -0.65 -17.59 -41.73
N LYS A 182 -1.52 -18.31 -41.03
CA LYS A 182 -1.23 -19.05 -39.77
C LYS A 182 -0.54 -18.20 -38.68
N ALA A 183 -0.64 -16.87 -38.78
CA ALA A 183 -0.12 -15.92 -37.80
C ALA A 183 -1.25 -15.10 -37.18
N ARG A 184 -1.07 -14.60 -35.95
CA ARG A 184 -2.07 -13.79 -35.26
C ARG A 184 -1.95 -12.32 -35.61
N GLY A 185 -0.74 -11.84 -35.83
CA GLY A 185 -0.48 -10.44 -36.18
C GLY A 185 -1.22 -9.98 -37.45
N CYS A 186 -1.16 -10.75 -38.53
CA CYS A 186 -1.90 -10.42 -39.76
C CYS A 186 -3.43 -10.44 -39.52
N CYS A 187 -3.91 -11.33 -38.66
CA CYS A 187 -5.33 -11.38 -38.33
C CYS A 187 -5.81 -10.07 -37.63
N VAL A 188 -4.99 -9.48 -36.77
CA VAL A 188 -5.26 -8.19 -36.13
C VAL A 188 -5.33 -7.08 -37.18
N ASP A 189 -4.37 -7.01 -38.07
CA ASP A 189 -4.32 -6.01 -39.12
C ASP A 189 -5.53 -6.09 -40.04
N HIS A 190 -5.82 -7.28 -40.58
CA HIS A 190 -6.98 -7.49 -41.44
C HIS A 190 -8.31 -7.14 -40.74
N PHE A 191 -8.44 -7.53 -39.48
CA PHE A 191 -9.68 -7.30 -38.71
C PHE A 191 -9.90 -5.80 -38.47
N PHE A 192 -8.91 -5.09 -37.89
CA PHE A 192 -9.08 -3.68 -37.53
C PHE A 192 -9.04 -2.74 -38.76
N SER A 193 -8.29 -3.05 -39.79
CA SER A 193 -8.33 -2.32 -41.05
C SER A 193 -9.72 -2.38 -41.71
N LYS A 194 -10.40 -3.54 -41.61
CA LYS A 194 -11.73 -3.72 -42.19
C LYS A 194 -12.83 -3.07 -41.37
N HIS A 195 -12.79 -3.23 -40.00
CA HIS A 195 -13.89 -2.77 -39.12
C HIS A 195 -13.70 -1.32 -38.66
N HIS A 196 -12.47 -0.81 -38.63
CA HIS A 196 -12.13 0.54 -38.17
C HIS A 196 -11.25 1.31 -39.21
N PRO A 197 -11.61 1.37 -40.49
CA PRO A 197 -10.74 1.82 -41.56
C PRO A 197 -10.23 3.26 -41.38
N TYR A 198 -11.04 4.16 -40.78
CA TYR A 198 -10.67 5.56 -40.61
C TYR A 198 -9.91 5.85 -39.30
N SER A 199 -10.10 5.03 -38.32
CA SER A 199 -9.57 5.29 -36.97
C SER A 199 -8.36 4.41 -36.60
N TYR A 200 -8.21 3.24 -37.22
CA TYR A 200 -7.08 2.33 -37.00
C TYR A 200 -5.76 2.96 -37.46
N HIS A 201 -4.68 2.74 -36.71
CA HIS A 201 -3.35 3.21 -37.03
C HIS A 201 -2.33 2.06 -37.15
N SER A 202 -2.15 1.28 -36.06
CA SER A 202 -1.14 0.22 -36.04
C SER A 202 -1.43 -0.77 -34.89
N TYR A 203 -0.74 -1.90 -34.94
CA TYR A 203 -0.79 -2.88 -33.85
C TYR A 203 0.61 -3.29 -33.39
N LYS A 204 0.70 -3.82 -32.17
CA LYS A 204 1.89 -4.50 -31.64
C LYS A 204 1.46 -5.81 -30.98
N MET A 205 1.93 -6.94 -31.55
CA MET A 205 1.73 -8.26 -30.93
C MET A 205 2.61 -8.42 -29.69
N LEU A 206 2.12 -9.21 -28.74
CA LEU A 206 2.94 -9.70 -27.64
C LEU A 206 3.50 -11.08 -27.98
N TYR A 207 4.73 -11.31 -27.51
CA TYR A 207 5.44 -12.56 -27.65
C TYR A 207 5.73 -13.17 -26.28
N ASP A 208 5.80 -14.50 -26.16
CA ASP A 208 6.22 -15.14 -24.91
C ASP A 208 7.73 -14.94 -24.72
N GLY A 209 8.05 -14.01 -23.82
CA GLY A 209 9.41 -13.58 -23.54
C GLY A 209 9.99 -14.14 -22.26
N LYS A 210 9.50 -15.27 -21.73
CA LYS A 210 9.99 -15.82 -20.44
C LYS A 210 11.49 -16.09 -20.47
N ASP A 211 11.98 -16.72 -21.52
CA ASP A 211 13.40 -17.03 -21.66
C ASP A 211 14.25 -15.75 -21.79
N ILE A 212 13.73 -14.74 -22.53
CA ILE A 212 14.38 -13.43 -22.66
C ILE A 212 14.38 -12.70 -21.33
N GLU A 213 13.30 -12.75 -20.56
CA GLU A 213 13.21 -12.12 -19.24
C GLU A 213 14.25 -12.71 -18.28
N ASP A 214 14.39 -14.03 -18.24
CA ASP A 214 15.34 -14.69 -17.34
C ASP A 214 16.80 -14.44 -17.76
N LEU A 215 17.10 -14.44 -19.05
CA LEU A 215 18.40 -14.02 -19.58
C LEU A 215 18.70 -12.55 -19.27
N SER A 216 17.69 -11.68 -19.39
CA SER A 216 17.82 -10.26 -19.08
C SER A 216 18.09 -10.02 -17.59
N LYS A 217 17.44 -10.79 -16.68
CA LYS A 217 17.75 -10.74 -15.25
C LYS A 217 19.18 -11.18 -14.97
N GLN A 218 19.65 -12.26 -15.62
CA GLN A 218 21.03 -12.72 -15.50
C GLN A 218 22.02 -11.69 -16.02
N ALA A 219 21.76 -11.10 -17.19
CA ALA A 219 22.61 -10.05 -17.76
C ALA A 219 22.69 -8.82 -16.86
N ARG A 220 21.56 -8.40 -16.28
CA ARG A 220 21.53 -7.29 -15.31
C ARG A 220 22.34 -7.60 -14.05
N TYR A 221 22.21 -8.80 -13.49
CA TYR A 221 22.99 -9.23 -12.34
C TYR A 221 24.50 -9.21 -12.64
N VAL A 222 24.91 -9.73 -13.80
CA VAL A 222 26.33 -9.71 -14.23
C VAL A 222 26.81 -8.27 -14.41
N TYR A 223 26.02 -7.41 -15.05
CA TYR A 223 26.33 -5.99 -15.23
C TYR A 223 26.52 -5.26 -13.90
N GLU A 224 25.60 -5.45 -12.94
CA GLU A 224 25.72 -4.85 -11.60
C GLU A 224 26.99 -5.33 -10.89
N LYS A 225 27.36 -6.62 -11.04
CA LYS A 225 28.58 -7.18 -10.47
C LYS A 225 29.84 -6.59 -11.10
N VAL A 226 29.86 -6.41 -12.43
CA VAL A 226 30.95 -5.73 -13.15
C VAL A 226 31.12 -4.30 -12.67
N GLN A 227 30.01 -3.55 -12.58
CA GLN A 227 30.03 -2.17 -12.09
C GLN A 227 30.54 -2.08 -10.65
N GLY A 228 30.15 -3.03 -9.79
CA GLY A 228 30.63 -3.11 -8.42
C GLY A 228 32.14 -3.34 -8.31
N LEU A 229 32.69 -4.24 -9.14
CA LEU A 229 34.12 -4.52 -9.18
C LEU A 229 34.91 -3.34 -9.78
N ARG A 230 34.44 -2.71 -10.86
CA ARG A 230 35.06 -1.51 -11.46
C ARG A 230 35.23 -0.39 -10.42
N LYS A 231 34.18 -0.09 -9.68
CA LYS A 231 34.20 0.93 -8.62
C LYS A 231 35.15 0.58 -7.47
N LYS A 232 35.29 -0.72 -7.13
CA LYS A 232 36.30 -1.16 -6.15
C LYS A 232 37.73 -0.88 -6.62
N CYS A 233 38.03 -1.18 -7.89
CA CYS A 233 39.30 -0.92 -8.48
C CYS A 233 39.62 0.59 -8.57
N GLU A 234 38.66 1.43 -8.93
CA GLU A 234 38.78 2.89 -8.95
C GLU A 234 39.06 3.48 -7.56
N GLY A 235 38.42 2.95 -6.52
CA GLY A 235 38.63 3.38 -5.14
C GLY A 235 39.99 2.98 -4.56
N LYS A 236 40.61 1.90 -5.07
CA LYS A 236 41.91 1.38 -4.61
C LYS A 236 43.09 2.05 -5.32
N LYS A 237 42.94 2.72 -6.44
CA LYS A 237 44.01 3.44 -7.17
C LYS A 237 44.73 4.51 -6.35
N HIS A 238 44.26 4.86 -5.16
CA HIS A 238 44.86 5.80 -4.22
C HIS A 238 45.63 5.13 -3.03
N GLY A 239 45.75 3.79 -3.01
CA GLY A 239 46.46 3.07 -1.95
C GLY A 239 47.21 1.86 -2.50
N LYS A 240 48.40 1.58 -1.90
CA LYS A 240 49.34 0.49 -2.27
C LYS A 240 48.71 -0.91 -2.10
N GLU A 241 47.97 -1.41 -3.11
CA GLU A 241 47.62 -2.85 -3.22
C GLU A 241 47.40 -3.20 -4.69
N SER A 242 48.51 -3.43 -5.41
CA SER A 242 48.51 -3.66 -6.88
C SER A 242 48.03 -5.07 -7.30
N ASP A 243 48.24 -6.11 -6.47
CA ASP A 243 47.93 -7.49 -6.87
C ASP A 243 46.43 -7.85 -6.77
N GLU A 244 45.75 -7.41 -5.73
CA GLU A 244 44.29 -7.62 -5.60
C GLU A 244 43.48 -6.92 -6.71
N CYS A 245 43.94 -5.76 -7.19
CA CYS A 245 43.30 -5.06 -8.28
C CYS A 245 43.50 -5.78 -9.62
N ARG A 246 44.60 -6.51 -9.80
CA ARG A 246 44.89 -7.31 -10.99
C ARG A 246 43.98 -8.54 -11.08
N ASP A 247 43.71 -9.20 -9.96
CA ASP A 247 42.77 -10.31 -9.85
C ASP A 247 41.31 -9.85 -10.08
N ASP A 248 40.94 -8.69 -9.56
CA ASP A 248 39.60 -8.11 -9.78
C ASP A 248 39.44 -7.68 -11.25
N LEU A 249 40.49 -7.22 -11.94
CA LEU A 249 40.48 -6.91 -13.38
C LEU A 249 40.26 -8.16 -14.24
N LEU A 250 40.95 -9.28 -13.92
CA LEU A 250 40.71 -10.56 -14.61
C LEU A 250 39.30 -11.09 -14.42
N LYS A 251 38.71 -10.90 -13.23
CA LYS A 251 37.29 -11.23 -12.98
C LYS A 251 36.36 -10.33 -13.76
N ILE A 252 36.68 -9.04 -13.94
CA ILE A 252 35.89 -8.10 -14.72
C ILE A 252 35.85 -8.53 -16.17
N THR A 253 36.99 -8.85 -16.80
CA THR A 253 37.06 -9.29 -18.20
C THR A 253 36.21 -10.56 -18.43
N GLY A 254 36.33 -11.58 -17.58
CA GLY A 254 35.52 -12.79 -17.70
C GLY A 254 34.01 -12.57 -17.48
N LEU A 255 33.62 -11.60 -16.64
CA LEU A 255 32.22 -11.21 -16.48
C LEU A 255 31.70 -10.39 -17.66
N GLU A 256 32.54 -9.58 -18.29
CA GLU A 256 32.19 -8.81 -19.51
C GLU A 256 31.97 -9.72 -20.71
N GLU A 257 32.83 -10.74 -20.92
CA GLU A 257 32.63 -11.78 -21.93
C GLU A 257 31.28 -12.52 -21.70
N LYS A 258 30.99 -12.88 -20.45
CA LYS A 258 29.72 -13.50 -20.11
C LYS A 258 28.53 -12.55 -20.38
N LEU A 259 28.67 -11.26 -20.12
CA LEU A 259 27.64 -10.27 -20.39
C LEU A 259 27.40 -10.13 -21.90
N GLU A 260 28.46 -10.11 -22.70
CA GLU A 260 28.35 -10.08 -24.17
C GLU A 260 27.67 -11.33 -24.72
N GLU A 261 28.03 -12.50 -24.20
CA GLU A 261 27.37 -13.76 -24.60
C GLU A 261 25.86 -13.73 -24.27
N LEU A 262 25.48 -13.28 -23.07
CA LEU A 262 24.07 -13.13 -22.70
C LEU A 262 23.35 -12.12 -23.60
N CYS A 263 23.98 -10.98 -23.89
CA CYS A 263 23.42 -9.98 -24.80
C CYS A 263 23.26 -10.51 -26.24
N ARG A 264 24.19 -11.34 -26.70
CA ARG A 264 24.12 -12.00 -28.01
C ARG A 264 22.96 -12.99 -28.06
N LYS A 265 22.79 -13.82 -27.02
CA LYS A 265 21.65 -14.77 -26.90
C LYS A 265 20.31 -14.02 -26.87
N ILE A 266 20.23 -12.93 -26.12
CA ILE A 266 19.01 -12.10 -26.08
C ILE A 266 18.67 -11.55 -27.47
N ARG A 267 19.66 -10.98 -28.18
CA ARG A 267 19.44 -10.46 -29.56
C ARG A 267 19.03 -11.56 -30.54
N GLN A 268 19.60 -12.75 -30.41
CA GLN A 268 19.22 -13.89 -31.24
C GLN A 268 17.77 -14.30 -31.00
N LEU A 269 17.32 -14.39 -29.73
CA LEU A 269 15.93 -14.70 -29.39
C LEU A 269 14.96 -13.56 -29.78
N GLN A 270 15.43 -12.34 -29.89
CA GLN A 270 14.64 -11.18 -30.33
C GLN A 270 14.58 -11.04 -31.87
N SER A 271 15.26 -11.90 -32.62
CA SER A 271 15.17 -11.89 -34.08
C SER A 271 13.77 -12.27 -34.55
N GLU A 272 13.30 -11.63 -35.66
CA GLU A 272 11.93 -11.83 -36.17
C GLU A 272 11.60 -13.29 -36.45
N ASP A 273 12.58 -14.08 -36.91
CA ASP A 273 12.38 -15.48 -37.24
C ASP A 273 12.10 -16.35 -36.02
N MET A 274 12.72 -16.06 -34.87
CA MET A 274 12.48 -16.77 -33.61
C MET A 274 11.17 -16.34 -32.94
N LEU A 275 10.73 -15.10 -33.15
CA LEU A 275 9.51 -14.56 -32.56
C LEU A 275 8.22 -15.07 -33.22
N LYS A 276 8.26 -15.44 -34.50
CA LYS A 276 7.08 -15.91 -35.27
C LYS A 276 6.36 -17.12 -34.67
N GLY A 277 7.04 -17.94 -33.89
CA GLY A 277 6.46 -19.12 -33.22
C GLY A 277 5.91 -18.85 -31.80
N THR A 278 6.18 -17.69 -31.21
CA THR A 278 5.90 -17.37 -29.80
C THR A 278 4.84 -16.29 -29.60
N GLU A 279 4.02 -16.01 -30.64
CA GLU A 279 2.95 -15.01 -30.57
C GLU A 279 1.90 -15.39 -29.52
N LEU A 280 1.71 -14.53 -28.52
CA LEU A 280 0.59 -14.64 -27.58
C LEU A 280 -0.71 -14.16 -28.25
N PRO A 281 -1.89 -14.65 -27.79
CA PRO A 281 -3.19 -14.20 -28.32
C PRO A 281 -3.57 -12.80 -27.80
N VAL A 282 -2.58 -11.87 -27.75
CA VAL A 282 -2.72 -10.55 -27.16
C VAL A 282 -1.97 -9.52 -27.99
N ALA A 283 -2.63 -8.39 -28.27
CA ALA A 283 -2.03 -7.27 -28.99
C ALA A 283 -2.45 -5.93 -28.39
N PHE A 284 -1.59 -4.93 -28.56
CA PHE A 284 -1.93 -3.54 -28.37
C PHE A 284 -2.26 -2.92 -29.74
N VAL A 285 -3.48 -2.41 -29.88
CA VAL A 285 -3.97 -1.77 -31.10
C VAL A 285 -4.08 -0.27 -30.88
N THR A 286 -3.37 0.50 -31.70
CA THR A 286 -3.31 1.95 -31.60
C THR A 286 -4.24 2.58 -32.64
N PHE A 287 -4.97 3.60 -32.23
CA PHE A 287 -5.91 4.36 -33.06
C PHE A 287 -5.43 5.80 -33.28
N LYS A 288 -5.88 6.42 -34.34
CA LYS A 288 -5.58 7.82 -34.67
C LYS A 288 -6.25 8.83 -33.73
N SER A 289 -7.32 8.42 -33.03
CA SER A 289 -8.08 9.27 -32.13
C SER A 289 -8.42 8.55 -30.82
N ARG A 290 -8.56 9.31 -29.74
CA ARG A 290 -9.05 8.81 -28.43
C ARG A 290 -10.45 8.21 -28.56
N TRP A 291 -11.28 8.83 -29.39
CA TRP A 291 -12.63 8.35 -29.67
C TRP A 291 -12.61 6.96 -30.30
N GLY A 292 -11.76 6.75 -31.33
CA GLY A 292 -11.60 5.44 -31.97
C GLY A 292 -11.17 4.35 -30.98
N ALA A 293 -10.21 4.65 -30.12
CA ALA A 293 -9.77 3.72 -29.06
C ALA A 293 -10.91 3.41 -28.06
N ALA A 294 -11.61 4.45 -27.59
CA ALA A 294 -12.72 4.28 -26.66
C ALA A 294 -13.89 3.47 -27.25
N MET A 295 -14.25 3.73 -28.50
CA MET A 295 -15.27 2.96 -29.23
C MET A 295 -14.86 1.50 -29.40
N ALA A 296 -13.62 1.24 -29.83
CA ALA A 296 -13.12 -0.13 -29.98
C ALA A 296 -13.07 -0.89 -28.64
N ALA A 297 -12.78 -0.21 -27.54
CA ALA A 297 -12.72 -0.83 -26.22
C ALA A 297 -14.11 -1.11 -25.61
N GLN A 298 -15.14 -0.37 -26.00
CA GLN A 298 -16.51 -0.48 -25.43
C GLN A 298 -17.45 -1.32 -26.28
N THR A 299 -17.13 -1.49 -27.57
CA THR A 299 -17.96 -2.29 -28.47
C THR A 299 -17.52 -3.75 -28.47
N GLN A 300 -18.49 -4.65 -28.47
CA GLN A 300 -18.20 -6.08 -28.68
C GLN A 300 -17.78 -6.28 -30.14
N GLN A 301 -16.55 -6.77 -30.33
CA GLN A 301 -15.95 -6.88 -31.67
C GLN A 301 -16.38 -8.15 -32.44
N HIS A 302 -16.85 -9.18 -31.77
CA HIS A 302 -17.19 -10.46 -32.37
C HIS A 302 -18.47 -11.04 -31.76
N THR A 303 -19.23 -11.85 -32.50
CA THR A 303 -20.42 -12.54 -32.00
C THR A 303 -20.14 -13.48 -30.83
N ASN A 304 -18.96 -14.09 -30.82
CA ASN A 304 -18.51 -14.86 -29.66
C ASN A 304 -17.82 -13.92 -28.66
N PRO A 305 -18.38 -13.75 -27.43
CA PRO A 305 -17.85 -12.81 -26.43
C PRO A 305 -16.50 -13.26 -25.84
N LEU A 306 -16.05 -14.48 -26.14
CA LEU A 306 -14.75 -15.00 -25.68
C LEU A 306 -13.61 -14.78 -26.70
N LEU A 307 -13.92 -14.16 -27.84
CA LEU A 307 -12.94 -13.81 -28.87
C LEU A 307 -12.90 -12.28 -29.05
N TRP A 308 -11.74 -11.76 -29.41
CA TRP A 308 -11.55 -10.34 -29.67
C TRP A 308 -11.98 -9.45 -28.49
N ILE A 309 -11.61 -9.86 -27.28
CA ILE A 309 -11.93 -9.10 -26.06
C ILE A 309 -11.09 -7.82 -26.06
N THR A 310 -11.76 -6.70 -26.06
CA THR A 310 -11.14 -5.36 -26.11
C THR A 310 -11.34 -4.62 -24.80
N GLU A 311 -10.29 -3.98 -24.32
CA GLU A 311 -10.32 -3.10 -23.15
C GLU A 311 -9.31 -1.95 -23.34
N MET A 312 -9.53 -0.81 -22.67
CA MET A 312 -8.56 0.29 -22.73
C MET A 312 -7.20 -0.18 -22.21
N ALA A 313 -6.14 0.13 -22.95
CA ALA A 313 -4.79 -0.22 -22.52
C ALA A 313 -4.42 0.54 -21.23
N PRO A 314 -3.79 -0.12 -20.25
CA PRO A 314 -3.21 0.58 -19.12
C PRO A 314 -2.00 1.43 -19.56
N GLU A 315 -1.61 2.38 -18.70
CA GLU A 315 -0.38 3.15 -18.93
C GLU A 315 0.83 2.21 -19.09
N PRO A 316 1.80 2.50 -19.99
CA PRO A 316 2.94 1.59 -20.23
C PRO A 316 3.74 1.23 -18.96
N SER A 317 3.86 2.14 -18.00
CA SER A 317 4.50 1.90 -16.69
C SER A 317 3.67 1.02 -15.74
N ASP A 318 2.36 1.00 -15.94
CA ASP A 318 1.36 0.31 -15.11
C ASP A 318 1.07 -1.12 -15.61
N VAL A 319 1.54 -1.49 -16.80
CA VAL A 319 1.30 -2.82 -17.37
C VAL A 319 1.94 -3.91 -16.53
N SER A 320 1.15 -4.92 -16.16
CA SER A 320 1.61 -6.18 -15.56
C SER A 320 1.88 -7.20 -16.67
N TRP A 321 3.07 -7.11 -17.29
CA TRP A 321 3.45 -7.91 -18.47
C TRP A 321 3.27 -9.41 -18.28
N ARG A 322 3.59 -9.92 -17.09
CA ARG A 322 3.47 -11.35 -16.75
C ARG A 322 2.01 -11.86 -16.84
N ASN A 323 1.05 -11.03 -16.49
CA ASN A 323 -0.35 -11.42 -16.44
C ASN A 323 -1.03 -11.38 -17.83
N LEU A 324 -0.39 -10.76 -18.82
CA LEU A 324 -0.90 -10.73 -20.19
C LEU A 324 -0.83 -12.11 -20.88
N SER A 325 0.06 -13.00 -20.45
CA SER A 325 0.14 -14.38 -20.96
C SER A 325 -0.98 -15.29 -20.44
N ILE A 326 -1.75 -14.86 -19.43
CA ILE A 326 -2.83 -15.67 -18.86
C ILE A 326 -4.03 -15.63 -19.80
N GLN A 327 -4.54 -16.79 -20.19
CA GLN A 327 -5.74 -16.91 -21.04
C GLN A 327 -6.97 -16.34 -20.32
N TYR A 328 -7.80 -15.61 -21.05
CA TYR A 328 -8.98 -14.95 -20.48
C TYR A 328 -9.98 -15.95 -19.85
N LYS A 329 -10.12 -17.13 -20.43
CA LYS A 329 -11.01 -18.22 -19.94
C LYS A 329 -10.65 -18.67 -18.52
N ILE A 330 -9.38 -18.61 -18.14
CA ILE A 330 -8.89 -19.06 -16.82
C ILE A 330 -8.95 -17.91 -15.79
N LEU A 331 -9.10 -16.67 -16.23
CA LEU A 331 -9.09 -15.50 -15.37
C LEU A 331 -10.14 -15.54 -14.24
N PRO A 332 -11.39 -16.05 -14.44
CA PRO A 332 -12.34 -16.20 -13.34
C PRO A 332 -11.84 -17.12 -12.22
N VAL A 333 -11.12 -18.20 -12.57
CA VAL A 333 -10.54 -19.14 -11.59
C VAL A 333 -9.49 -18.42 -10.72
N TYR A 334 -8.61 -17.61 -11.33
CA TYR A 334 -7.65 -16.80 -10.59
C TYR A 334 -8.33 -15.79 -9.66
N LYS A 335 -9.43 -15.16 -10.13
CA LYS A 335 -10.21 -14.22 -9.29
C LYS A 335 -10.82 -14.92 -8.08
N ILE A 336 -11.43 -16.10 -8.28
CA ILE A 336 -11.99 -16.90 -7.19
C ILE A 336 -10.88 -17.35 -6.24
N GLY A 337 -9.75 -17.81 -6.77
CA GLY A 337 -8.57 -18.20 -5.98
C GLY A 337 -8.06 -17.07 -5.08
N VAL A 338 -8.02 -15.83 -5.58
CA VAL A 338 -7.65 -14.65 -4.79
C VAL A 338 -8.63 -14.38 -3.65
N ILE A 339 -9.94 -14.45 -3.94
CA ILE A 339 -10.98 -14.26 -2.91
C ILE A 339 -10.84 -15.34 -1.83
N LEU A 340 -10.69 -16.59 -2.23
CA LEU A 340 -10.53 -17.72 -1.30
C LEU A 340 -9.27 -17.55 -0.44
N ALA A 341 -8.13 -17.23 -1.06
CA ALA A 341 -6.87 -17.01 -0.35
C ALA A 341 -6.95 -15.84 0.65
N ALA A 342 -7.58 -14.72 0.26
CA ALA A 342 -7.80 -13.57 1.13
C ALA A 342 -8.72 -13.92 2.30
N THR A 343 -9.79 -14.69 2.05
CA THR A 343 -10.72 -15.15 3.09
C THR A 343 -10.04 -16.11 4.06
N LEU A 344 -9.28 -17.08 3.55
CA LEU A 344 -8.51 -18.00 4.39
C LEU A 344 -7.48 -17.29 5.25
N LEU A 345 -6.76 -16.31 4.67
CA LEU A 345 -5.82 -15.49 5.42
C LEU A 345 -6.53 -14.70 6.53
N THR A 346 -7.71 -14.13 6.23
CA THR A 346 -8.51 -13.38 7.20
C THR A 346 -8.97 -14.28 8.36
N ILE A 347 -9.45 -15.48 8.08
CA ILE A 347 -9.88 -16.45 9.09
C ILE A 347 -8.68 -16.94 9.93
N PHE A 348 -7.57 -17.30 9.26
CA PHE A 348 -6.36 -17.74 9.96
C PHE A 348 -5.81 -16.66 10.89
N PHE A 349 -5.91 -15.40 10.48
CA PHE A 349 -5.42 -14.26 11.26
C PHE A 349 -6.30 -13.95 12.48
N ALA A 350 -7.51 -14.47 12.56
CA ALA A 350 -8.35 -14.37 13.75
C ALA A 350 -7.67 -15.01 14.98
N VAL A 351 -6.91 -16.10 14.76
CA VAL A 351 -6.22 -16.82 15.86
C VAL A 351 -5.20 -15.94 16.60
N PRO A 352 -4.19 -15.31 15.95
CA PRO A 352 -3.27 -14.43 16.64
C PRO A 352 -3.96 -13.18 17.23
N VAL A 353 -5.01 -12.65 16.60
CA VAL A 353 -5.76 -11.50 17.13
C VAL A 353 -6.45 -11.86 18.44
N THR A 354 -7.15 -12.98 18.51
CA THR A 354 -7.82 -13.45 19.75
C THR A 354 -6.81 -13.84 20.83
N ALA A 355 -5.67 -14.43 20.46
CA ALA A 355 -4.59 -14.74 21.40
C ALA A 355 -4.03 -13.47 22.05
N VAL A 356 -3.79 -12.41 21.26
CA VAL A 356 -3.31 -11.11 21.79
C VAL A 356 -4.33 -10.49 22.75
N GLN A 357 -5.62 -10.56 22.44
CA GLN A 357 -6.67 -10.06 23.32
C GLN A 357 -6.77 -10.88 24.61
N GLY A 358 -6.50 -12.20 24.53
CA GLY A 358 -6.37 -13.05 25.73
C GLY A 358 -5.21 -12.64 26.65
N ILE A 359 -4.09 -12.20 26.09
CA ILE A 359 -2.92 -11.69 26.82
C ILE A 359 -3.22 -10.35 27.52
N ALA A 360 -4.14 -9.54 26.97
CA ALA A 360 -4.57 -8.28 27.59
C ALA A 360 -5.15 -8.47 29.00
N LYS A 361 -5.66 -9.67 29.34
CA LYS A 361 -6.07 -10.03 30.68
C LYS A 361 -4.86 -10.56 31.46
N PHE A 362 -4.23 -9.69 32.28
CA PHE A 362 -3.00 -9.99 33.04
C PHE A 362 -3.07 -11.26 33.89
N GLU A 363 -4.24 -11.57 34.46
CA GLU A 363 -4.52 -12.80 35.20
C GLU A 363 -4.31 -14.07 34.35
N LYS A 364 -4.69 -14.01 33.04
CA LYS A 364 -4.46 -15.11 32.10
C LYS A 364 -2.99 -15.17 31.66
N LEU A 365 -2.34 -14.02 31.52
CA LEU A 365 -0.92 -13.93 31.19
C LEU A 365 -0.03 -14.59 32.27
N LYS A 366 -0.31 -14.34 33.54
CA LYS A 366 0.40 -14.98 34.66
C LYS A 366 0.34 -16.51 34.63
N LYS A 367 -0.82 -17.07 34.29
CA LYS A 367 -0.99 -18.54 34.22
C LYS A 367 -0.21 -19.13 33.03
N TRP A 368 -0.07 -18.39 31.94
CA TRP A 368 0.54 -18.90 30.69
C TRP A 368 2.05 -18.66 30.65
N PHE A 369 2.51 -17.56 31.24
CA PHE A 369 3.90 -17.15 31.24
C PHE A 369 4.37 -16.72 32.64
N PRO A 370 4.87 -17.66 33.48
CA PRO A 370 5.29 -17.37 34.86
C PRO A 370 6.28 -16.22 35.04
N PRO A 371 7.24 -15.95 34.09
CA PRO A 371 8.10 -14.78 34.21
C PRO A 371 7.39 -13.43 34.22
N ALA A 372 6.11 -13.38 33.79
CA ALA A 372 5.31 -12.16 33.86
C ALA A 372 5.07 -11.67 35.29
N MET A 373 5.21 -12.53 36.33
CA MET A 373 5.15 -12.11 37.72
C MET A 373 6.23 -11.08 38.09
N ALA A 374 7.38 -11.12 37.42
CA ALA A 374 8.44 -10.13 37.64
C ALA A 374 8.02 -8.69 37.29
N ILE A 375 7.00 -8.53 36.44
CA ILE A 375 6.45 -7.23 36.04
C ILE A 375 5.72 -6.52 37.20
N GLU A 376 5.22 -7.26 38.16
CA GLU A 376 4.55 -6.71 39.37
C GLU A 376 5.51 -5.99 40.33
N PHE A 377 6.81 -6.29 40.26
CA PHE A 377 7.79 -5.63 41.15
C PHE A 377 8.00 -4.14 40.80
N ILE A 378 7.55 -3.70 39.60
CA ILE A 378 7.69 -2.30 39.16
C ILE A 378 6.30 -1.64 39.15
N PRO A 379 6.01 -0.67 40.06
CA PRO A 379 4.73 0.01 40.12
C PRO A 379 4.37 0.65 38.76
N GLY A 380 3.17 0.35 38.25
CA GLY A 380 2.66 0.88 36.98
C GLY A 380 3.11 0.13 35.72
N LEU A 381 4.11 -0.74 35.77
CA LEU A 381 4.56 -1.50 34.59
C LEU A 381 3.50 -2.54 34.17
N SER A 382 2.77 -3.13 35.11
CA SER A 382 1.67 -4.05 34.81
C SER A 382 0.59 -3.36 33.96
N SER A 383 0.21 -2.12 34.29
CA SER A 383 -0.78 -1.35 33.53
C SER A 383 -0.30 -0.99 32.12
N VAL A 384 0.98 -0.68 31.96
CA VAL A 384 1.58 -0.44 30.64
C VAL A 384 1.60 -1.72 29.81
N VAL A 385 1.98 -2.85 30.41
CA VAL A 385 2.04 -4.13 29.70
C VAL A 385 0.65 -4.62 29.29
N THR A 386 -0.33 -4.54 30.16
CA THR A 386 -1.70 -4.98 29.86
C THR A 386 -2.44 -4.04 28.91
N GLY A 387 -2.22 -2.74 29.00
CA GLY A 387 -2.88 -1.76 28.15
C GLY A 387 -2.21 -1.56 26.80
N TYR A 388 -0.88 -1.44 26.76
CA TYR A 388 -0.16 -1.07 25.55
C TYR A 388 0.37 -2.27 24.74
N LEU A 389 0.88 -3.33 25.40
CA LEU A 389 1.52 -4.45 24.72
C LEU A 389 0.58 -5.18 23.73
N PRO A 390 -0.67 -5.49 24.06
CA PRO A 390 -1.59 -6.14 23.13
C PRO A 390 -1.82 -5.31 21.87
N SER A 391 -2.03 -4.00 22.03
CA SER A 391 -2.22 -3.08 20.90
C SER A 391 -0.96 -2.98 20.04
N ALA A 392 0.23 -2.94 20.64
CA ALA A 392 1.50 -2.88 19.91
C ALA A 392 1.78 -4.18 19.14
N VAL A 393 1.51 -5.34 19.74
CA VAL A 393 1.68 -6.65 19.08
C VAL A 393 0.67 -6.79 17.94
N LEU A 394 -0.59 -6.44 18.15
CA LEU A 394 -1.62 -6.45 17.12
C LEU A 394 -1.22 -5.55 15.94
N LYS A 395 -0.68 -4.36 16.22
CA LYS A 395 -0.17 -3.46 15.19
C LYS A 395 0.98 -4.07 14.39
N GLY A 396 1.91 -4.76 15.04
CA GLY A 396 2.99 -5.48 14.36
C GLY A 396 2.47 -6.51 13.37
N PHE A 397 1.46 -7.27 13.76
CA PHE A 397 0.79 -8.22 12.86
C PHE A 397 0.07 -7.51 11.71
N ILE A 398 -0.72 -6.46 11.99
CA ILE A 398 -1.47 -5.70 10.98
C ILE A 398 -0.52 -5.07 9.95
N TYR A 399 0.70 -4.68 10.35
CA TYR A 399 1.69 -4.11 9.45
C TYR A 399 2.11 -5.06 8.32
N ILE A 400 2.07 -6.37 8.54
CA ILE A 400 2.44 -7.39 7.56
C ILE A 400 1.31 -7.65 6.56
N VAL A 401 0.06 -7.45 6.96
CA VAL A 401 -1.13 -7.80 6.16
C VAL A 401 -1.19 -7.11 4.79
N PRO A 402 -0.92 -5.82 4.63
CA PRO A 402 -0.95 -5.16 3.33
C PRO A 402 0.00 -5.81 2.31
N PHE A 403 1.19 -6.24 2.75
CA PHE A 403 2.16 -6.92 1.89
C PHE A 403 1.67 -8.30 1.46
N ALA A 404 1.07 -9.07 2.38
CA ALA A 404 0.47 -10.37 2.07
C ALA A 404 -0.71 -10.22 1.10
N MET A 405 -1.62 -9.27 1.35
CA MET A 405 -2.77 -8.99 0.49
C MET A 405 -2.35 -8.50 -0.90
N LEU A 406 -1.30 -7.66 -1.00
CA LEU A 406 -0.73 -7.27 -2.29
C LEU A 406 -0.13 -8.47 -3.03
N GLY A 407 0.56 -9.37 -2.32
CA GLY A 407 1.06 -10.62 -2.88
C GLY A 407 -0.07 -11.47 -3.48
N ILE A 408 -1.17 -11.65 -2.74
CA ILE A 408 -2.37 -12.37 -3.20
C ILE A 408 -3.02 -11.66 -4.40
N ALA A 409 -3.14 -10.32 -4.37
CA ALA A 409 -3.74 -9.55 -5.46
C ALA A 409 -2.97 -9.69 -6.78
N LYS A 410 -1.63 -9.76 -6.74
CA LYS A 410 -0.77 -10.00 -7.92
C LYS A 410 -1.03 -11.34 -8.60
N LEU A 411 -1.45 -12.35 -7.84
CA LEU A 411 -1.82 -13.67 -8.40
C LEU A 411 -3.16 -13.62 -9.14
N GLY A 412 -3.95 -12.57 -8.99
CA GLY A 412 -5.29 -12.45 -9.57
C GLY A 412 -5.36 -12.15 -11.07
N GLY A 413 -4.23 -12.17 -11.77
CA GLY A 413 -4.18 -12.01 -13.23
C GLY A 413 -4.63 -10.63 -13.73
N SER A 414 -4.55 -9.59 -12.91
CA SER A 414 -4.86 -8.21 -13.33
C SER A 414 -3.80 -7.69 -14.29
N ILE A 415 -4.22 -6.94 -15.32
CA ILE A 415 -3.34 -6.41 -16.36
C ILE A 415 -2.60 -5.16 -15.89
N SER A 416 -3.18 -4.41 -14.96
CA SER A 416 -2.67 -3.16 -14.44
C SER A 416 -2.23 -3.34 -12.98
N LYS A 417 -1.03 -2.87 -12.65
CA LYS A 417 -0.51 -2.85 -11.28
C LYS A 417 -1.38 -2.02 -10.34
N SER A 418 -1.88 -0.88 -10.82
CA SER A 418 -2.82 -0.03 -10.07
C SER A 418 -4.11 -0.78 -9.73
N LYS A 419 -4.63 -1.62 -10.64
CA LYS A 419 -5.79 -2.48 -10.34
C LYS A 419 -5.47 -3.57 -9.30
N GLU A 420 -4.23 -4.09 -9.28
CA GLU A 420 -3.77 -5.02 -8.24
C GLU A 420 -3.73 -4.33 -6.87
N GLU A 421 -3.20 -3.10 -6.80
CA GLU A 421 -3.12 -2.30 -5.58
C GLU A 421 -4.51 -1.91 -5.05
N ILE A 422 -5.45 -1.53 -5.93
CA ILE A 422 -6.85 -1.26 -5.54
C ILE A 422 -7.50 -2.51 -4.94
N LYS A 423 -7.30 -3.67 -5.55
CA LYS A 423 -7.82 -4.94 -5.01
C LYS A 423 -7.20 -5.26 -3.65
N ALA A 424 -5.88 -5.09 -3.52
CA ALA A 424 -5.18 -5.27 -2.25
C ALA A 424 -5.73 -4.34 -1.17
N CYS A 425 -5.95 -3.07 -1.49
CA CYS A 425 -6.54 -2.07 -0.59
C CYS A 425 -7.94 -2.50 -0.10
N ASN A 426 -8.79 -2.96 -1.01
CA ASN A 426 -10.12 -3.45 -0.65
C ASN A 426 -10.04 -4.70 0.25
N MET A 427 -9.15 -5.65 -0.04
CA MET A 427 -8.95 -6.83 0.80
C MET A 427 -8.43 -6.46 2.19
N VAL A 428 -7.51 -5.50 2.30
CA VAL A 428 -7.03 -4.98 3.59
C VAL A 428 -8.16 -4.31 4.35
N PHE A 429 -9.02 -3.53 3.68
CA PHE A 429 -10.17 -2.91 4.32
C PHE A 429 -11.12 -3.95 4.93
N TYR A 430 -11.51 -4.99 4.17
CA TYR A 430 -12.38 -6.05 4.69
C TYR A 430 -11.70 -6.88 5.79
N PHE A 431 -10.39 -7.08 5.70
CA PHE A 431 -9.61 -7.71 6.74
C PHE A 431 -9.64 -6.91 8.05
N LEU A 432 -9.40 -5.60 7.99
CA LEU A 432 -9.45 -4.72 9.18
C LEU A 432 -10.85 -4.66 9.78
N LEU A 433 -11.86 -4.55 8.93
CA LEU A 433 -13.25 -4.56 9.36
C LEU A 433 -13.61 -5.88 10.07
N GLY A 434 -13.23 -7.02 9.51
CA GLY A 434 -13.50 -8.33 10.10
C GLY A 434 -12.71 -8.59 11.38
N ASN A 435 -11.37 -8.48 11.32
CA ASN A 435 -10.50 -8.90 12.40
C ASN A 435 -10.27 -7.84 13.48
N VAL A 436 -10.17 -6.57 13.11
CA VAL A 436 -9.89 -5.52 14.10
C VAL A 436 -11.17 -5.00 14.72
N PHE A 437 -12.23 -4.80 13.93
CA PHE A 437 -13.47 -4.27 14.45
C PHE A 437 -14.40 -5.39 14.94
N PHE A 438 -14.96 -6.23 14.05
CA PHE A 438 -15.95 -7.22 14.45
C PHE A 438 -15.41 -8.29 15.39
N LEU A 439 -14.21 -8.83 15.14
CA LEU A 439 -13.65 -9.86 16.01
C LEU A 439 -13.32 -9.30 17.40
N SER A 440 -12.88 -8.04 17.49
CA SER A 440 -12.65 -7.40 18.80
C SER A 440 -13.93 -7.17 19.59
N LEU A 441 -15.03 -6.85 18.91
CA LEU A 441 -16.35 -6.77 19.54
C LEU A 441 -16.79 -8.13 20.07
N ILE A 442 -16.62 -9.18 19.28
CA ILE A 442 -17.09 -10.53 19.56
C ILE A 442 -16.24 -11.21 20.66
N SER A 443 -14.92 -11.00 20.68
CA SER A 443 -14.01 -11.72 21.59
C SER A 443 -14.16 -11.34 23.06
N GLY A 444 -14.85 -10.25 23.36
CA GLY A 444 -15.03 -9.75 24.74
C GLY A 444 -15.91 -10.64 25.61
N SER A 445 -16.99 -11.21 25.09
CA SER A 445 -17.93 -12.06 25.85
C SER A 445 -18.67 -13.10 24.98
N LEU A 446 -18.61 -12.99 23.65
CA LEU A 446 -19.52 -13.70 22.76
C LEU A 446 -19.09 -15.15 22.49
N LEU A 447 -17.82 -15.52 22.72
CA LEU A 447 -17.36 -16.90 22.54
C LEU A 447 -18.03 -17.87 23.52
N ASP A 448 -18.38 -17.39 24.69
CA ASP A 448 -19.05 -18.19 25.74
C ASP A 448 -20.57 -18.24 25.50
N GLU A 449 -21.15 -17.30 24.77
CA GLU A 449 -22.59 -17.10 24.59
C GLU A 449 -23.11 -17.33 23.16
N ILE A 450 -22.26 -17.72 22.20
CA ILE A 450 -22.65 -17.93 20.78
C ILE A 450 -23.84 -18.88 20.65
N GLY A 451 -23.92 -19.92 21.50
CA GLY A 451 -25.03 -20.85 21.51
C GLY A 451 -26.39 -20.20 21.81
N GLU A 452 -26.41 -19.19 22.67
CA GLU A 452 -27.61 -18.45 23.06
C GLU A 452 -28.09 -17.49 21.97
N TYR A 453 -27.16 -16.88 21.24
CA TYR A 453 -27.47 -15.94 20.12
C TYR A 453 -28.10 -16.64 18.93
N VAL A 454 -27.64 -17.84 18.60
CA VAL A 454 -28.23 -18.64 17.53
C VAL A 454 -29.65 -19.07 17.84
N SER A 455 -29.95 -19.30 19.12
CA SER A 455 -31.29 -19.71 19.57
C SER A 455 -32.30 -18.55 19.65
N HIS A 456 -31.84 -17.30 19.91
CA HIS A 456 -32.70 -16.13 20.08
C HIS A 456 -32.28 -14.92 19.23
N PRO A 457 -32.46 -14.95 17.88
CA PRO A 457 -31.96 -13.91 16.98
C PRO A 457 -32.62 -12.54 17.17
N LYS A 458 -33.78 -12.46 17.82
CA LYS A 458 -34.46 -11.18 18.11
C LYS A 458 -33.70 -10.31 19.13
N ASN A 459 -32.88 -10.91 19.97
CA ASN A 459 -32.10 -10.21 21.00
C ASN A 459 -30.74 -9.72 20.48
N LEU A 460 -30.35 -10.11 19.26
CA LEU A 460 -29.05 -9.77 18.66
C LEU A 460 -28.73 -8.26 18.66
N PRO A 461 -29.65 -7.33 18.30
CA PRO A 461 -29.35 -5.90 18.32
C PRO A 461 -29.04 -5.35 19.71
N SER A 462 -29.77 -5.79 20.74
CA SER A 462 -29.56 -5.34 22.13
C SER A 462 -28.24 -5.86 22.71
N HIS A 463 -27.90 -7.11 22.42
CA HIS A 463 -26.62 -7.70 22.82
C HIS A 463 -25.45 -7.05 22.09
N LEU A 464 -25.57 -6.80 20.78
CA LEU A 464 -24.54 -6.09 20.01
C LEU A 464 -24.30 -4.68 20.58
N ALA A 465 -25.36 -3.96 20.95
CA ALA A 465 -25.24 -2.65 21.59
C ALA A 465 -24.49 -2.73 22.95
N ALA A 466 -24.79 -3.73 23.75
CA ALA A 466 -24.08 -3.97 25.04
C ALA A 466 -22.61 -4.31 24.81
N LEU A 467 -22.30 -5.13 23.80
CA LEU A 467 -20.92 -5.46 23.43
C LEU A 467 -20.12 -4.25 22.95
N VAL A 468 -20.69 -3.42 22.09
CA VAL A 468 -20.06 -2.18 21.63
C VAL A 468 -19.74 -1.27 22.82
N SER A 469 -20.69 -1.14 23.75
CA SER A 469 -20.49 -0.32 24.95
C SER A 469 -19.36 -0.88 25.84
N SER A 470 -19.30 -2.19 26.05
CA SER A 470 -18.27 -2.83 26.90
C SER A 470 -16.87 -2.80 26.28
N GLN A 471 -16.74 -2.63 24.96
CA GLN A 471 -15.47 -2.56 24.25
C GLN A 471 -15.02 -1.11 23.96
N ALA A 472 -15.77 -0.11 24.41
CA ALA A 472 -15.46 1.30 24.16
C ALA A 472 -14.07 1.69 24.66
N ASP A 473 -13.68 1.21 25.83
CA ASP A 473 -12.35 1.44 26.44
C ASP A 473 -11.22 0.87 25.57
N PHE A 474 -11.38 -0.35 25.08
CA PHE A 474 -10.42 -0.96 24.14
C PHE A 474 -10.25 -0.11 22.87
N PHE A 475 -11.34 0.33 22.26
CA PHE A 475 -11.26 1.14 21.03
C PHE A 475 -10.64 2.51 21.28
N MET A 476 -10.91 3.16 22.42
CA MET A 476 -10.26 4.42 22.80
C MET A 476 -8.74 4.24 22.93
N THR A 477 -8.30 3.20 23.64
CA THR A 477 -6.88 2.87 23.81
C THR A 477 -6.23 2.51 22.48
N TYR A 478 -6.93 1.75 21.63
CA TYR A 478 -6.45 1.41 20.28
C TYR A 478 -6.24 2.65 19.40
N ILE A 479 -7.21 3.56 19.36
CA ILE A 479 -7.11 4.81 18.58
C ILE A 479 -5.97 5.70 19.07
N LEU A 480 -5.79 5.83 20.39
CA LEU A 480 -4.67 6.56 20.97
C LEU A 480 -3.33 5.94 20.60
N THR A 481 -3.21 4.62 20.72
CA THR A 481 -1.99 3.88 20.35
C THR A 481 -1.70 4.01 18.86
N GLU A 482 -2.74 3.88 18.03
CA GLU A 482 -2.62 4.00 16.57
C GLU A 482 -2.21 5.43 16.16
N GLY A 483 -2.86 6.46 16.72
CA GLY A 483 -2.53 7.84 16.46
C GLY A 483 -1.10 8.21 16.84
N LEU A 484 -0.63 7.78 18.01
CA LEU A 484 0.71 8.08 18.48
C LEU A 484 1.80 7.25 17.78
N SER A 485 1.61 5.95 17.67
CA SER A 485 2.60 5.05 17.09
C SER A 485 2.57 5.06 15.55
N GLY A 486 1.39 5.22 14.91
CA GLY A 486 1.25 5.34 13.48
C GLY A 486 1.96 6.57 12.94
N PHE A 487 1.67 7.72 13.51
CA PHE A 487 2.40 8.95 13.18
C PHE A 487 3.92 8.81 13.34
N SER A 488 4.34 8.12 14.41
CA SER A 488 5.76 7.89 14.69
C SER A 488 6.44 7.06 13.62
N LEU A 489 5.81 5.98 13.18
CA LEU A 489 6.33 5.08 12.14
C LEU A 489 6.35 5.75 10.78
N GLU A 490 5.30 6.52 10.44
CA GLU A 490 5.22 7.24 9.17
C GLU A 490 6.27 8.36 9.06
N VAL A 491 6.51 9.11 10.12
CA VAL A 491 7.49 10.21 10.12
C VAL A 491 8.93 9.68 10.12
N LEU A 492 9.23 8.66 10.92
CA LEU A 492 10.59 8.12 11.05
C LEU A 492 10.96 7.14 9.95
N GLN A 493 10.00 6.48 9.31
CA GLN A 493 10.22 5.44 8.31
C GLN A 493 11.25 4.38 8.76
N PRO A 494 11.09 3.78 9.97
CA PRO A 494 12.12 2.91 10.55
C PRO A 494 12.39 1.67 9.69
N GLY A 495 11.39 1.16 8.99
CA GLY A 495 11.54 0.04 8.06
C GLY A 495 12.53 0.35 6.93
N LEU A 496 12.43 1.54 6.31
CA LEU A 496 13.35 1.97 5.27
C LEU A 496 14.75 2.26 5.83
N LEU A 497 14.85 2.83 7.03
CA LEU A 497 16.12 3.09 7.71
C LEU A 497 16.86 1.78 8.03
N ILE A 498 16.16 0.80 8.58
CA ILE A 498 16.73 -0.52 8.90
C ILE A 498 17.14 -1.24 7.61
N TRP A 499 16.29 -1.20 6.58
CA TRP A 499 16.56 -1.80 5.28
C TRP A 499 17.81 -1.18 4.64
N ASP A 500 17.91 0.15 4.63
CA ASP A 500 19.09 0.87 4.12
C ASP A 500 20.35 0.55 4.92
N PHE A 501 20.23 0.45 6.25
CA PHE A 501 21.32 0.06 7.12
C PHE A 501 21.80 -1.39 6.85
N ILE A 502 20.90 -2.35 6.73
CA ILE A 502 21.21 -3.74 6.42
C ILE A 502 21.86 -3.81 5.02
N LYS A 503 21.26 -3.18 4.03
CA LYS A 503 21.74 -3.13 2.66
C LYS A 503 23.13 -2.51 2.59
N SER A 504 23.37 -1.42 3.31
CA SER A 504 24.68 -0.75 3.35
C SER A 504 25.77 -1.61 3.98
N ARG A 505 25.41 -2.53 4.87
CA ARG A 505 26.37 -3.41 5.54
C ARG A 505 26.61 -4.72 4.80
N THR A 506 25.59 -5.23 4.08
CA THR A 506 25.61 -6.52 3.38
C THR A 506 26.07 -6.39 1.93
N TYR A 507 25.65 -5.32 1.23
CA TYR A 507 25.88 -5.15 -0.21
C TYR A 507 26.88 -4.05 -0.58
N CYS A 508 27.07 -3.03 0.25
CA CYS A 508 27.86 -1.85 -0.10
C CYS A 508 28.90 -1.53 0.96
N ARG A 509 30.14 -1.95 0.72
CA ARG A 509 31.31 -1.42 1.41
C ARG A 509 31.90 -0.29 0.56
N GLY A 510 31.54 0.98 0.83
CA GLY A 510 32.15 2.12 0.16
C GLY A 510 31.19 3.13 -0.48
N LYS A 511 31.70 4.04 -1.31
CA LYS A 511 31.01 5.18 -1.97
C LYS A 511 29.77 4.84 -2.84
N GLU A 512 29.46 3.57 -3.04
CA GLU A 512 28.26 3.09 -3.75
C GLU A 512 26.93 3.44 -3.10
N LYS A 513 26.97 3.84 -1.83
CA LYS A 513 25.78 4.19 -1.05
C LYS A 513 24.96 5.31 -1.71
N ASP A 514 25.64 6.22 -2.37
CA ASP A 514 24.98 7.40 -2.97
C ASP A 514 24.28 7.09 -4.31
N LEU A 515 24.80 6.14 -5.10
CA LEU A 515 24.21 5.80 -6.41
C LEU A 515 22.99 4.87 -6.30
N TYR A 516 22.98 3.94 -5.34
CA TYR A 516 21.84 3.05 -5.11
C TYR A 516 20.62 3.78 -4.55
N LEU A 517 20.85 4.84 -3.79
CA LEU A 517 19.82 5.71 -3.24
C LEU A 517 19.06 6.50 -4.33
N TYR A 518 19.66 6.66 -5.53
CA TYR A 518 19.06 7.34 -6.66
C TYR A 518 18.34 6.39 -7.65
N SER A 519 18.46 5.07 -7.49
CA SER A 519 17.86 4.08 -8.40
C SER A 519 16.58 3.42 -7.86
N LEU A 520 16.22 3.65 -6.62
CA LEU A 520 14.95 3.31 -5.99
C LEU A 520 13.98 4.48 -6.07
#